data_58e5a485411c29221515816ae5006cb3
#
_entry.id   58e5a485411c29221515816ae5006cb3
#
_cell.length_a   1.000
_cell.length_b   1.000
_cell.length_c   1.000
_cell.angle_alpha   90.00
_cell.angle_beta   90.00
_cell.angle_gamma   90.00
#
_symmetry.space_group_name_H-M   'P 1'
#
loop_
_entity.id
_entity.type
_entity.pdbx_description
1 polymer ?
#
loop_
_entity_poly.entity_id
_entity_poly.type
_entity_poly.pdbx_seq_one_letter_code
_entity_poly.pdbx_strand_id
1 'polypeptide(L)'
;YVNVENFGEVSGDTKEALLASEKQYAENHPKQKWLRLCCWPTAMFVSGSEGPRKETLDAILPDRLVWFESETAHDFWLNSKALSELGVDKATPDPKPGLAMYARDELGNPTGWVKEGAGVQHFAEQFALTDPSQIQRHKDAVAEILDVMSGHGLTAIFDAGNKGYGDHVYSVIASLEREGRLPLRYYGTYQIFTPERAKNAISEVKRYRREYGGSLLRFNSVKVFMDGISANQSAS
;
A
#
# COMPACT_ATOMS: atom_id res chain seq x y z
N TYR A 1 2.97 -2.91 -6.54
CA TYR A 1 3.80 -3.19 -5.39
C TYR A 1 5.19 -3.63 -5.77
N VAL A 2 6.00 -2.76 -6.30
CA VAL A 2 7.40 -3.09 -6.44
C VAL A 2 8.19 -2.02 -5.73
N ASN A 3 8.32 -2.23 -4.45
CA ASN A 3 9.42 -1.68 -3.72
C ASN A 3 10.09 -2.85 -2.99
N VAL A 4 10.67 -3.75 -3.76
CA VAL A 4 11.32 -4.98 -3.27
C VAL A 4 12.40 -4.64 -2.23
N GLU A 5 12.96 -3.44 -2.27
CA GLU A 5 13.91 -2.96 -1.26
C GLU A 5 13.26 -2.34 -0.01
N ASN A 6 11.95 -2.06 -0.01
CA ASN A 6 11.28 -1.33 1.08
C ASN A 6 10.20 -2.14 1.82
N PHE A 7 9.87 -3.34 1.36
CA PHE A 7 9.03 -4.26 2.09
C PHE A 7 9.88 -5.43 2.56
N GLY A 8 10.18 -5.47 3.86
CA GLY A 8 10.71 -6.66 4.47
C GLY A 8 9.63 -7.73 4.49
N GLU A 9 9.88 -8.85 3.85
CA GLU A 9 9.11 -10.05 4.11
C GLU A 9 9.49 -10.55 5.50
N VAL A 10 8.53 -10.50 6.43
CA VAL A 10 8.65 -11.10 7.73
C VAL A 10 7.70 -12.29 7.78
N SER A 11 8.15 -13.39 8.31
CA SER A 11 7.39 -14.64 8.34
C SER A 11 7.37 -15.23 9.75
N GLY A 12 6.27 -15.87 10.08
CA GLY A 12 6.13 -16.58 11.33
C GLY A 12 4.73 -17.15 11.47
N ASP A 13 4.63 -18.41 11.88
CA ASP A 13 3.36 -19.11 12.11
C ASP A 13 2.67 -18.67 13.41
N THR A 14 3.40 -17.97 14.27
CA THR A 14 2.90 -17.39 15.52
C THR A 14 3.21 -15.90 15.61
N LYS A 15 2.46 -15.18 16.45
CA LYS A 15 2.70 -13.75 16.71
C LYS A 15 4.14 -13.50 17.20
N GLU A 16 4.64 -14.35 18.06
CA GLU A 16 5.99 -14.25 18.64
C GLU A 16 7.07 -14.45 17.56
N ALA A 17 6.90 -15.43 16.68
CA ALA A 17 7.83 -15.69 15.58
C ALA A 17 7.82 -14.54 14.57
N LEU A 18 6.65 -14.00 14.25
CA LEU A 18 6.50 -12.84 13.40
C LEU A 18 7.23 -11.62 13.96
N LEU A 19 7.00 -11.29 15.23
CA LEU A 19 7.64 -10.16 15.91
C LEU A 19 9.17 -10.32 16.03
N ALA A 20 9.66 -11.57 16.21
CA ALA A 20 11.09 -11.85 16.19
C ALA A 20 11.70 -11.61 14.81
N SER A 21 11.00 -12.00 13.74
CA SER A 21 11.40 -11.74 12.36
C SER A 21 11.46 -10.25 12.04
N GLU A 22 10.47 -9.46 12.52
CA GLU A 22 10.47 -7.99 12.39
C GLU A 22 11.70 -7.34 13.06
N LYS A 23 11.99 -7.77 14.28
CA LYS A 23 13.15 -7.27 15.02
C LYS A 23 14.45 -7.58 14.28
N GLN A 24 14.60 -8.81 13.78
CA GLN A 24 15.76 -9.21 12.99
C GLN A 24 15.88 -8.40 11.70
N TYR A 25 14.76 -8.15 11.02
CA TYR A 25 14.75 -7.29 9.84
C TYR A 25 15.22 -5.87 10.16
N ALA A 26 14.74 -5.29 11.26
CA ALA A 26 15.11 -3.95 11.70
C ALA A 26 16.62 -3.84 12.03
N GLU A 27 17.20 -4.87 12.66
CA GLU A 27 18.63 -4.96 12.96
C GLU A 27 19.48 -5.03 11.69
N ASN A 28 19.01 -5.76 10.68
CA ASN A 28 19.68 -5.88 9.39
C ASN A 28 19.57 -4.60 8.53
N HIS A 29 18.61 -3.71 8.84
CA HIS A 29 18.34 -2.48 8.09
C HIS A 29 18.39 -1.22 8.96
N PRO A 30 19.54 -0.94 9.63
CA PRO A 30 19.63 0.15 10.63
C PRO A 30 19.43 1.55 10.04
N LYS A 31 19.65 1.73 8.74
CA LYS A 31 19.55 3.03 8.05
C LYS A 31 18.15 3.34 7.49
N GLN A 32 17.25 2.38 7.46
CA GLN A 32 15.89 2.64 6.98
C GLN A 32 15.13 3.49 8.00
N LYS A 33 14.65 4.67 7.59
CA LYS A 33 13.83 5.54 8.45
C LYS A 33 12.50 4.85 8.77
N TRP A 34 11.80 4.34 7.75
CA TRP A 34 10.57 3.59 7.85
C TRP A 34 10.83 2.11 7.65
N LEU A 35 10.43 1.29 8.61
CA LEU A 35 10.34 -0.15 8.45
C LEU A 35 8.99 -0.45 7.83
N ARG A 36 8.99 -0.69 6.53
CA ARG A 36 7.80 -1.12 5.79
C ARG A 36 7.83 -2.64 5.67
N LEU A 37 6.97 -3.26 6.43
CA LEU A 37 6.89 -4.71 6.54
C LEU A 37 5.58 -5.20 5.94
N CYS A 38 5.55 -6.43 5.45
CA CYS A 38 4.38 -7.02 4.82
C CYS A 38 4.04 -8.36 5.42
N CYS A 39 2.78 -8.64 5.28
CA CYS A 39 2.22 -9.97 5.22
C CYS A 39 1.93 -10.61 6.59
N TRP A 40 1.59 -9.78 7.63
CA TRP A 40 1.03 -10.38 8.83
C TRP A 40 -0.35 -11.01 8.53
N PRO A 41 -0.59 -12.26 8.97
CA PRO A 41 -1.85 -12.95 8.73
C PRO A 41 -3.00 -12.29 9.47
N THR A 42 -4.07 -11.89 8.76
CA THR A 42 -5.26 -11.30 9.39
C THR A 42 -5.92 -12.28 10.35
N ALA A 43 -5.87 -13.59 10.06
CA ALA A 43 -6.36 -14.66 10.91
C ALA A 43 -5.71 -14.69 12.31
N MET A 44 -4.53 -14.10 12.48
CA MET A 44 -3.84 -13.99 13.77
C MET A 44 -4.65 -13.17 14.80
N PHE A 45 -5.51 -12.27 14.32
CA PHE A 45 -6.34 -11.38 15.12
C PHE A 45 -7.85 -11.63 14.95
N VAL A 46 -8.25 -12.72 14.28
CA VAL A 46 -9.66 -13.09 14.12
C VAL A 46 -10.12 -13.89 15.32
N SER A 47 -11.32 -13.61 15.80
CA SER A 47 -12.02 -14.21 16.94
C SER A 47 -11.64 -13.69 18.33
N GLY A 48 -12.26 -12.58 18.73
CA GLY A 48 -12.29 -12.11 20.12
C GLY A 48 -11.01 -11.43 20.62
N SER A 49 -10.02 -11.24 19.75
CA SER A 49 -8.85 -10.44 20.08
C SER A 49 -9.11 -8.95 19.84
N GLU A 50 -8.43 -8.10 20.60
CA GLU A 50 -8.51 -6.64 20.44
C GLU A 50 -7.88 -6.13 19.12
N GLY A 51 -7.42 -7.02 18.25
CA GLY A 51 -6.71 -6.69 17.01
C GLY A 51 -5.26 -6.22 17.23
N PRO A 52 -4.62 -5.69 16.19
CA PRO A 52 -3.29 -5.09 16.28
C PRO A 52 -3.20 -3.95 17.29
N ARG A 53 -2.19 -4.00 18.17
CA ARG A 53 -1.94 -3.00 19.21
C ARG A 53 -0.56 -2.39 19.03
N LYS A 54 -0.47 -1.06 19.01
CA LYS A 54 0.80 -0.30 18.87
C LYS A 54 1.81 -0.68 19.95
N GLU A 55 1.34 -0.92 21.17
CA GLU A 55 2.16 -1.28 22.33
C GLU A 55 2.98 -2.56 22.08
N THR A 56 2.47 -3.47 21.27
CA THR A 56 3.18 -4.70 20.89
C THR A 56 4.41 -4.37 20.02
N LEU A 57 4.26 -3.46 19.06
CA LEU A 57 5.38 -3.01 18.22
C LEU A 57 6.32 -2.07 18.97
N ASP A 58 5.79 -1.23 19.85
CA ASP A 58 6.58 -0.33 20.72
C ASP A 58 7.53 -1.12 21.62
N ALA A 59 7.10 -2.31 22.10
CA ALA A 59 7.91 -3.16 22.97
C ALA A 59 9.17 -3.71 22.29
N ILE A 60 9.14 -3.87 20.96
CA ILE A 60 10.27 -4.45 20.19
C ILE A 60 11.02 -3.40 19.37
N LEU A 61 10.36 -2.35 18.90
CA LEU A 61 10.88 -1.34 17.99
C LEU A 61 10.45 0.09 18.39
N PRO A 62 10.75 0.54 19.64
CA PRO A 62 10.24 1.83 20.15
C PRO A 62 10.78 3.04 19.37
N ASP A 63 11.99 2.92 18.83
CA ASP A 63 12.71 4.03 18.19
C ASP A 63 12.61 4.03 16.65
N ARG A 64 11.87 3.08 16.08
CA ARG A 64 11.71 2.96 14.63
C ARG A 64 10.29 3.35 14.21
N LEU A 65 10.14 3.85 13.00
CA LEU A 65 8.84 4.06 12.39
C LEU A 65 8.41 2.75 11.73
N VAL A 66 7.36 2.11 12.26
CA VAL A 66 6.91 0.80 11.78
C VAL A 66 5.58 0.95 11.05
N TRP A 67 5.56 0.48 9.82
CA TRP A 67 4.39 0.30 8.97
C TRP A 67 4.32 -1.17 8.55
N PHE A 68 3.41 -1.92 9.11
CA PHE A 68 3.27 -3.33 8.86
C PHE A 68 1.95 -3.65 8.17
N GLU A 69 2.02 -4.03 6.90
CA GLU A 69 0.87 -4.33 6.06
C GLU A 69 0.40 -5.77 6.27
N SER A 70 -0.93 -5.99 6.27
CA SER A 70 -1.49 -7.34 6.32
C SER A 70 -1.28 -8.09 5.00
N GLU A 71 -1.43 -9.41 5.02
CA GLU A 71 -1.39 -10.27 3.82
C GLU A 71 -2.44 -9.86 2.77
N THR A 72 -3.56 -9.29 3.22
CA THR A 72 -4.62 -8.80 2.33
C THR A 72 -4.34 -7.43 1.74
N ALA A 73 -3.31 -6.74 2.27
CA ALA A 73 -2.97 -5.37 1.91
C ALA A 73 -4.10 -4.34 2.17
N HIS A 74 -5.07 -4.68 3.02
CA HIS A 74 -6.17 -3.78 3.40
C HIS A 74 -5.99 -3.18 4.78
N ASP A 75 -5.29 -3.86 5.69
CA ASP A 75 -5.06 -3.41 7.05
C ASP A 75 -3.58 -3.14 7.29
N PHE A 76 -3.30 -2.18 8.18
CA PHE A 76 -1.95 -1.81 8.56
C PHE A 76 -1.82 -1.77 10.08
N TRP A 77 -0.65 -2.17 10.56
CA TRP A 77 -0.29 -2.15 11.96
C TRP A 77 0.87 -1.18 12.18
N LEU A 78 0.62 -0.13 12.93
CA LEU A 78 1.56 0.96 13.18
C LEU A 78 1.93 1.01 14.67
N ASN A 79 3.18 1.35 14.94
CA ASN A 79 3.60 1.66 16.30
C ASN A 79 3.29 3.13 16.68
N SER A 80 3.47 3.48 17.95
CA SER A 80 3.20 4.84 18.45
C SER A 80 4.00 5.91 17.73
N LYS A 81 5.26 5.62 17.42
CA LYS A 81 6.14 6.55 16.71
C LYS A 81 5.67 6.83 15.29
N ALA A 82 5.21 5.79 14.57
CA ALA A 82 4.65 5.92 13.24
C ALA A 82 3.35 6.73 13.24
N LEU A 83 2.43 6.45 14.17
CA LEU A 83 1.20 7.23 14.34
C LEU A 83 1.50 8.72 14.57
N SER A 84 2.46 9.03 15.45
CA SER A 84 2.88 10.40 15.74
C SER A 84 3.49 11.10 14.52
N GLU A 85 4.38 10.42 13.79
CA GLU A 85 5.01 10.98 12.57
C GLU A 85 3.95 11.28 11.49
N LEU A 86 2.90 10.49 11.42
CA LEU A 86 1.80 10.64 10.46
C LEU A 86 0.71 11.61 10.94
N GLY A 87 0.85 12.16 12.15
CA GLY A 87 -0.15 13.07 12.73
C GLY A 87 -1.49 12.41 13.06
N VAL A 88 -1.48 11.08 13.28
CA VAL A 88 -2.69 10.33 13.63
C VAL A 88 -2.85 10.29 15.14
N ASP A 89 -3.86 10.96 15.64
CA ASP A 89 -4.19 11.08 17.04
C ASP A 89 -5.68 10.85 17.35
N LYS A 90 -6.08 11.17 18.58
CA LYS A 90 -7.47 11.07 19.04
C LYS A 90 -8.43 11.96 18.25
N ALA A 91 -7.98 13.11 17.77
CA ALA A 91 -8.79 14.07 17.03
C ALA A 91 -8.85 13.80 15.53
N THR A 92 -7.97 12.93 15.00
CA THR A 92 -7.92 12.60 13.58
C THR A 92 -9.20 11.90 13.15
N PRO A 93 -9.98 12.45 12.20
CA PRO A 93 -11.23 11.82 11.76
C PRO A 93 -10.96 10.55 10.95
N ASP A 94 -11.90 9.62 11.03
CA ASP A 94 -11.87 8.46 10.14
C ASP A 94 -12.21 8.89 8.71
N PRO A 95 -11.44 8.44 7.70
CA PRO A 95 -11.69 8.78 6.30
C PRO A 95 -13.07 8.34 5.81
N LYS A 96 -13.56 7.17 6.27
CA LYS A 96 -14.90 6.66 6.00
C LYS A 96 -15.39 5.89 7.23
N PRO A 97 -16.11 6.54 8.16
CA PRO A 97 -16.58 5.90 9.38
C PRO A 97 -17.36 4.61 9.10
N GLY A 98 -17.05 3.56 9.88
CA GLY A 98 -17.65 2.24 9.72
C GLY A 98 -17.00 1.35 8.65
N LEU A 99 -16.13 1.89 7.80
CA LEU A 99 -15.39 1.12 6.80
C LEU A 99 -13.88 1.38 6.90
N ALA A 100 -13.42 2.55 6.44
CA ALA A 100 -12.01 2.92 6.50
C ALA A 100 -11.75 3.79 7.74
N MET A 101 -11.09 3.24 8.74
CA MET A 101 -11.03 3.84 10.07
C MET A 101 -9.74 3.52 10.83
N TYR A 102 -9.41 4.38 11.77
CA TYR A 102 -8.39 4.13 12.79
C TYR A 102 -9.06 3.42 13.98
N ALA A 103 -8.70 2.16 14.24
CA ALA A 103 -9.21 1.47 15.42
C ALA A 103 -8.79 2.22 16.69
N ARG A 104 -9.73 2.35 17.66
CA ARG A 104 -9.54 3.15 18.87
C ARG A 104 -9.81 2.33 20.12
N ASP A 105 -9.13 2.68 21.19
CA ASP A 105 -9.42 2.16 22.52
C ASP A 105 -10.67 2.83 23.12
N GLU A 106 -11.06 2.41 24.34
CA GLU A 106 -12.20 2.97 25.07
C GLU A 106 -12.06 4.48 25.37
N LEU A 107 -10.84 4.99 25.39
CA LEU A 107 -10.54 6.40 25.61
C LEU A 107 -10.49 7.20 24.31
N GLY A 108 -10.68 6.54 23.17
CA GLY A 108 -10.66 7.12 21.82
C GLY A 108 -9.26 7.27 21.22
N ASN A 109 -8.21 6.72 21.82
CA ASN A 109 -6.86 6.79 21.27
C ASN A 109 -6.67 5.75 20.18
N PRO A 110 -5.93 6.06 19.08
CA PRO A 110 -5.59 5.08 18.06
C PRO A 110 -4.81 3.90 18.65
N THR A 111 -5.26 2.67 18.34
CA THR A 111 -4.62 1.44 18.82
C THR A 111 -3.39 1.03 18.02
N GLY A 112 -3.19 1.63 16.85
CA GLY A 112 -2.20 1.22 15.87
C GLY A 112 -2.78 0.43 14.70
N TRP A 113 -4.01 -0.04 14.81
CA TRP A 113 -4.70 -0.74 13.73
C TRP A 113 -5.39 0.25 12.79
N VAL A 114 -4.97 0.27 11.53
CA VAL A 114 -5.55 1.09 10.46
C VAL A 114 -6.30 0.16 9.50
N LYS A 115 -7.61 0.32 9.41
CA LYS A 115 -8.50 -0.55 8.64
C LYS A 115 -8.80 -0.02 7.25
N GLU A 116 -8.93 -0.94 6.28
CA GLU A 116 -9.34 -0.67 4.90
C GLU A 116 -8.58 0.48 4.25
N GLY A 117 -7.29 0.53 4.49
CA GLY A 117 -6.45 1.56 3.89
C GLY A 117 -6.79 2.98 4.30
N ALA A 118 -7.40 3.16 5.50
CA ALA A 118 -7.80 4.47 6.02
C ALA A 118 -6.70 5.53 5.93
N GLY A 119 -5.45 5.09 5.91
CA GLY A 119 -4.30 5.96 5.82
C GLY A 119 -3.62 5.99 4.46
N VAL A 120 -3.96 5.13 3.50
CA VAL A 120 -3.15 4.97 2.28
C VAL A 120 -3.00 6.28 1.51
N GLN A 121 -4.08 7.06 1.34
CA GLN A 121 -3.97 8.35 0.68
C GLN A 121 -3.21 9.38 1.52
N HIS A 122 -3.44 9.39 2.83
CA HIS A 122 -2.74 10.27 3.76
C HIS A 122 -1.24 9.97 3.82
N PHE A 123 -0.87 8.70 3.63
CA PHE A 123 0.51 8.23 3.70
C PHE A 123 1.20 8.11 2.34
N ALA A 124 0.45 8.11 1.24
CA ALA A 124 1.01 8.02 -0.11
C ALA A 124 2.08 9.09 -0.36
N GLU A 125 1.84 10.31 0.13
CA GLU A 125 2.77 11.43 0.02
C GLU A 125 4.05 11.20 0.86
N GLN A 126 3.94 10.57 2.03
CA GLN A 126 5.07 10.23 2.91
C GLN A 126 6.00 9.18 2.28
N PHE A 127 5.44 8.33 1.44
CA PHE A 127 6.17 7.26 0.75
C PHE A 127 6.42 7.57 -0.73
N ALA A 128 6.09 8.78 -1.18
CA ALA A 128 6.38 9.20 -2.53
C ALA A 128 7.89 9.12 -2.80
N LEU A 129 8.25 8.43 -3.86
CA LEU A 129 9.64 8.37 -4.30
C LEU A 129 10.00 9.71 -4.93
N THR A 130 10.83 10.48 -4.25
CA THR A 130 11.31 11.79 -4.71
C THR A 130 12.78 11.78 -5.12
N ASP A 131 13.53 10.81 -4.62
CA ASP A 131 14.94 10.60 -4.97
C ASP A 131 15.05 9.94 -6.37
N PRO A 132 15.72 10.59 -7.34
CA PRO A 132 15.89 10.04 -8.69
C PRO A 132 16.50 8.64 -8.73
N SER A 133 17.41 8.32 -7.79
CA SER A 133 18.05 7.00 -7.71
C SER A 133 17.05 5.93 -7.28
N GLN A 134 16.14 6.25 -6.36
CA GLN A 134 15.07 5.36 -5.92
C GLN A 134 14.03 5.16 -7.03
N ILE A 135 13.69 6.23 -7.75
CA ILE A 135 12.77 6.16 -8.90
C ILE A 135 13.35 5.24 -9.98
N GLN A 136 14.66 5.36 -10.26
CA GLN A 136 15.31 4.50 -11.25
C GLN A 136 15.33 3.03 -10.82
N ARG A 137 15.71 2.73 -9.57
CA ARG A 137 15.67 1.35 -9.04
C ARG A 137 14.26 0.77 -9.10
N HIS A 138 13.25 1.57 -8.73
CA HIS A 138 11.85 1.16 -8.83
C HIS A 138 11.46 0.83 -10.27
N LYS A 139 11.85 1.67 -11.24
CA LYS A 139 11.60 1.42 -12.66
C LYS A 139 12.25 0.13 -13.14
N ASP A 140 13.49 -0.13 -12.75
CA ASP A 140 14.21 -1.34 -13.14
C ASP A 140 13.58 -2.61 -12.54
N ALA A 141 13.16 -2.57 -11.27
CA ALA A 141 12.43 -3.66 -10.63
C ALA A 141 11.06 -3.92 -11.27
N VAL A 142 10.34 -2.88 -11.66
CA VAL A 142 9.08 -3.02 -12.43
C VAL A 142 9.34 -3.69 -13.78
N ALA A 143 10.37 -3.26 -14.49
CA ALA A 143 10.75 -3.88 -15.78
C ALA A 143 11.05 -5.37 -15.62
N GLU A 144 11.86 -5.74 -14.63
CA GLU A 144 12.20 -7.14 -14.35
C GLU A 144 10.95 -8.01 -14.10
N ILE A 145 10.01 -7.53 -13.28
CA ILE A 145 8.76 -8.25 -13.02
C ILE A 145 7.92 -8.41 -14.29
N LEU A 146 7.82 -7.35 -15.10
CA LEU A 146 7.06 -7.41 -16.36
C LEU A 146 7.71 -8.36 -17.35
N ASP A 147 9.04 -8.43 -17.38
CA ASP A 147 9.79 -9.40 -18.20
C ASP A 147 9.55 -10.84 -17.74
N VAL A 148 9.57 -11.10 -16.43
CA VAL A 148 9.23 -12.41 -15.87
C VAL A 148 7.78 -12.79 -16.24
N MET A 149 6.82 -11.90 -16.08
CA MET A 149 5.42 -12.14 -16.46
C MET A 149 5.29 -12.45 -17.94
N SER A 150 5.94 -11.68 -18.81
CA SER A 150 5.95 -11.89 -20.24
C SER A 150 6.62 -13.21 -20.61
N GLY A 151 7.72 -13.57 -19.94
CA GLY A 151 8.41 -14.85 -20.11
C GLY A 151 7.54 -16.07 -19.76
N HIS A 152 6.54 -15.89 -18.87
CA HIS A 152 5.53 -16.91 -18.58
C HIS A 152 4.32 -16.87 -19.51
N GLY A 153 4.39 -16.09 -20.60
CA GLY A 153 3.36 -16.04 -21.63
C GLY A 153 2.24 -15.03 -21.39
N LEU A 154 2.33 -14.16 -20.37
CA LEU A 154 1.38 -13.07 -20.21
C LEU A 154 1.61 -12.03 -21.32
N THR A 155 0.54 -11.69 -22.04
CA THR A 155 0.59 -10.71 -23.14
C THR A 155 -0.10 -9.39 -22.80
N ALA A 156 -0.82 -9.35 -21.67
CA ALA A 156 -1.51 -8.16 -21.20
C ALA A 156 -1.72 -8.20 -19.68
N ILE A 157 -1.72 -7.02 -19.07
CA ILE A 157 -2.08 -6.79 -17.66
C ILE A 157 -3.24 -5.81 -17.61
N PHE A 158 -4.21 -6.08 -16.75
CA PHE A 158 -5.22 -5.13 -16.32
C PHE A 158 -4.92 -4.72 -14.88
N ASP A 159 -4.49 -3.47 -14.69
CA ASP A 159 -4.27 -2.88 -13.37
C ASP A 159 -5.61 -2.47 -12.76
N ALA A 160 -6.18 -3.36 -11.94
CA ALA A 160 -7.44 -3.12 -11.25
C ALA A 160 -7.29 -2.16 -10.06
N GLY A 161 -6.08 -1.65 -9.80
CA GLY A 161 -5.90 -0.66 -8.75
C GLY A 161 -4.47 -0.56 -8.20
N ASN A 162 -4.03 0.66 -7.96
CA ASN A 162 -2.71 1.02 -7.45
C ASN A 162 -2.77 1.84 -6.15
N LYS A 163 -3.84 1.71 -5.39
CA LYS A 163 -4.06 2.34 -4.06
C LYS A 163 -3.79 3.87 -4.03
N GLY A 164 -4.09 4.58 -5.12
CA GLY A 164 -3.89 6.04 -5.20
C GLY A 164 -2.54 6.48 -5.75
N TYR A 165 -1.61 5.55 -6.00
CA TYR A 165 -0.30 5.86 -6.60
C TYR A 165 -0.31 5.97 -8.13
N GLY A 166 -1.49 6.19 -8.76
CA GLY A 166 -1.68 6.12 -10.19
C GLY A 166 -0.69 6.95 -11.00
N ASP A 167 -0.50 8.21 -10.63
CA ASP A 167 0.42 9.09 -11.35
C ASP A 167 1.87 8.57 -11.30
N HIS A 168 2.32 8.09 -10.15
CA HIS A 168 3.65 7.52 -10.02
C HIS A 168 3.79 6.23 -10.84
N VAL A 169 2.88 5.27 -10.65
CA VAL A 169 2.91 3.98 -11.34
C VAL A 169 2.88 4.19 -12.86
N TYR A 170 1.93 4.99 -13.34
CA TYR A 170 1.77 5.17 -14.79
C TYR A 170 2.88 5.99 -15.42
N SER A 171 3.52 6.91 -14.69
CA SER A 171 4.72 7.59 -15.16
C SER A 171 5.88 6.62 -15.39
N VAL A 172 6.05 5.63 -14.50
CA VAL A 172 7.06 4.57 -14.63
C VAL A 172 6.75 3.67 -15.83
N ILE A 173 5.51 3.17 -15.96
CA ILE A 173 5.11 2.32 -17.09
C ILE A 173 5.25 3.06 -18.43
N ALA A 174 4.84 4.33 -18.48
CA ALA A 174 5.01 5.16 -19.67
C ALA A 174 6.48 5.40 -20.03
N SER A 175 7.35 5.54 -19.02
CA SER A 175 8.80 5.62 -19.24
C SER A 175 9.34 4.33 -19.85
N LEU A 176 8.94 3.16 -19.32
CA LEU A 176 9.32 1.86 -19.86
C LEU A 176 8.84 1.67 -21.31
N GLU A 177 7.62 2.10 -21.64
CA GLU A 177 7.13 2.04 -23.02
C GLU A 177 7.97 2.92 -23.96
N ARG A 178 8.26 4.17 -23.56
CA ARG A 178 9.11 5.09 -24.37
C ARG A 178 10.53 4.56 -24.59
N GLU A 179 11.05 3.77 -23.66
CA GLU A 179 12.37 3.14 -23.71
C GLU A 179 12.34 1.79 -24.46
N GLY A 180 11.17 1.34 -24.94
CA GLY A 180 11.02 0.03 -25.57
C GLY A 180 11.17 -1.16 -24.61
N ARG A 181 11.01 -0.94 -23.31
CA ARG A 181 11.19 -1.91 -22.23
C ARG A 181 9.85 -2.43 -21.66
N LEU A 182 8.72 -2.04 -22.23
CA LEU A 182 7.41 -2.57 -21.82
C LEU A 182 7.07 -3.78 -22.70
N PRO A 183 7.15 -5.03 -22.17
CA PRO A 183 7.09 -6.23 -23.01
C PRO A 183 5.65 -6.68 -23.32
N LEU A 184 4.63 -6.05 -22.70
CA LEU A 184 3.25 -6.47 -22.79
C LEU A 184 2.30 -5.25 -22.79
N ARG A 185 1.04 -5.49 -23.15
CA ARG A 185 -0.01 -4.44 -23.06
C ARG A 185 -0.38 -4.19 -21.62
N TYR A 186 -0.47 -2.93 -21.24
CA TYR A 186 -0.84 -2.50 -19.88
C TYR A 186 -2.10 -1.66 -19.91
N TYR A 187 -3.14 -2.08 -19.20
CA TYR A 187 -4.40 -1.35 -19.09
C TYR A 187 -4.50 -0.75 -17.70
N GLY A 188 -4.25 0.54 -17.59
CA GLY A 188 -4.37 1.29 -16.35
C GLY A 188 -5.81 1.74 -16.07
N THR A 189 -6.12 1.99 -14.81
CA THR A 189 -7.43 2.46 -14.35
C THR A 189 -7.32 3.74 -13.53
N TYR A 190 -8.34 4.58 -13.58
CA TYR A 190 -8.54 5.61 -12.58
C TYR A 190 -9.35 5.04 -11.42
N GLN A 191 -8.88 5.24 -10.18
CA GLN A 191 -9.49 4.67 -8.99
C GLN A 191 -10.46 5.64 -8.32
N ILE A 192 -11.65 5.16 -8.04
CA ILE A 192 -12.73 5.90 -7.37
C ILE A 192 -12.95 5.28 -5.99
N PHE A 193 -12.41 5.94 -4.96
CA PHE A 193 -12.57 5.56 -3.55
C PHE A 193 -13.69 6.37 -2.87
N THR A 194 -13.96 7.57 -3.38
CA THR A 194 -14.94 8.50 -2.81
C THR A 194 -15.87 9.06 -3.88
N PRO A 195 -17.08 9.52 -3.51
CA PRO A 195 -17.99 10.17 -4.43
C PRO A 195 -17.39 11.39 -5.16
N GLU A 196 -16.50 12.14 -4.50
CA GLU A 196 -15.82 13.30 -5.10
C GLU A 196 -14.94 12.88 -6.27
N ARG A 197 -14.21 11.77 -6.12
CA ARG A 197 -13.38 11.23 -7.21
C ARG A 197 -14.22 10.75 -8.40
N ALA A 198 -15.46 10.30 -8.16
CA ALA A 198 -16.37 9.90 -9.23
C ALA A 198 -16.72 11.09 -10.16
N LYS A 199 -16.88 12.29 -9.60
CA LYS A 199 -17.19 13.50 -10.37
C LYS A 199 -16.12 13.85 -11.40
N ASN A 200 -14.86 13.50 -11.09
CA ASN A 200 -13.70 13.81 -11.94
C ASN A 200 -13.23 12.63 -12.80
N ALA A 201 -13.88 11.47 -12.72
CA ALA A 201 -13.40 10.23 -13.32
C ALA A 201 -13.13 10.35 -14.83
N ILE A 202 -14.06 10.96 -15.57
CA ILE A 202 -13.92 11.14 -17.03
C ILE A 202 -12.76 12.07 -17.39
N SER A 203 -12.62 13.18 -16.68
CA SER A 203 -11.52 14.14 -16.89
C SER A 203 -10.17 13.53 -16.55
N GLU A 204 -10.09 12.76 -15.48
CA GLU A 204 -8.87 12.09 -15.05
C GLU A 204 -8.45 10.95 -16.00
N VAL A 205 -9.38 10.13 -16.47
CA VAL A 205 -9.08 9.13 -17.51
C VAL A 205 -8.58 9.79 -18.79
N LYS A 206 -9.17 10.92 -19.20
CA LYS A 206 -8.68 11.71 -20.35
C LYS A 206 -7.29 12.28 -20.09
N ARG A 207 -7.01 12.74 -18.86
CA ARG A 207 -5.67 13.21 -18.45
C ARG A 207 -4.66 12.07 -18.54
N TYR A 208 -4.95 10.91 -17.96
CA TYR A 208 -4.06 9.74 -18.02
C TYR A 208 -3.75 9.30 -19.45
N ARG A 209 -4.76 9.31 -20.35
CA ARG A 209 -4.56 9.05 -21.78
C ARG A 209 -3.59 10.04 -22.43
N ARG A 210 -3.72 11.33 -22.11
CA ARG A 210 -2.89 12.39 -22.68
C ARG A 210 -1.48 12.37 -22.14
N GLU A 211 -1.31 12.14 -20.83
CA GLU A 211 -0.04 12.27 -20.14
C GLU A 211 0.81 10.99 -20.17
N TYR A 212 0.16 9.84 -20.07
CA TYR A 212 0.83 8.55 -19.96
C TYR A 212 0.51 7.59 -21.09
N GLY A 213 -0.59 7.77 -21.80
CA GLY A 213 -1.06 6.81 -22.81
C GLY A 213 -0.11 6.65 -23.99
N GLY A 214 0.02 5.39 -24.46
CA GLY A 214 0.85 5.02 -25.59
C GLY A 214 0.20 3.90 -26.42
N SER A 215 1.00 3.17 -27.16
CA SER A 215 0.54 2.04 -27.96
C SER A 215 0.23 0.81 -27.10
N LEU A 216 1.01 0.58 -26.04
CA LEU A 216 0.88 -0.51 -25.10
C LEU A 216 0.19 -0.10 -23.79
N LEU A 217 0.46 1.11 -23.28
CA LEU A 217 -0.20 1.64 -22.07
C LEU A 217 -1.50 2.36 -22.43
N ARG A 218 -2.62 1.83 -21.97
CA ARG A 218 -3.95 2.34 -22.31
C ARG A 218 -4.84 2.52 -21.07
N PHE A 219 -5.76 3.50 -21.13
CA PHE A 219 -6.69 3.83 -20.05
C PHE A 219 -8.13 3.84 -20.59
N ASN A 220 -8.86 2.74 -20.39
CA ASN A 220 -10.20 2.54 -20.92
C ASN A 220 -11.27 2.33 -19.84
N SER A 221 -10.86 2.27 -18.57
CA SER A 221 -11.74 1.88 -17.47
C SER A 221 -11.45 2.67 -16.19
N VAL A 222 -12.39 2.59 -15.29
CA VAL A 222 -12.27 3.06 -13.91
C VAL A 222 -12.45 1.87 -12.96
N LYS A 223 -11.81 1.93 -11.80
CA LYS A 223 -12.03 1.00 -10.68
C LYS A 223 -12.86 1.71 -9.63
N VAL A 224 -14.02 1.17 -9.33
CA VAL A 224 -14.87 1.67 -8.24
C VAL A 224 -14.75 0.73 -7.04
N PHE A 225 -14.48 1.30 -5.87
CA PHE A 225 -14.51 0.58 -4.60
C PHE A 225 -15.89 0.78 -3.97
N MET A 226 -16.67 -0.30 -3.89
CA MET A 226 -18.04 -0.27 -3.37
C MET A 226 -18.08 -0.48 -1.87
N ASP A 227 -17.29 -1.44 -1.38
CA ASP A 227 -17.21 -1.88 0.00
C ASP A 227 -15.80 -2.37 0.35
N GLY A 228 -15.64 -3.04 1.49
CA GLY A 228 -14.40 -3.67 1.92
C GLY A 228 -14.23 -5.10 1.42
N ILE A 229 -13.52 -5.92 2.17
CA ILE A 229 -13.29 -7.34 1.88
C ILE A 229 -13.83 -8.25 2.98
N SER A 230 -14.25 -9.46 2.61
CA SER A 230 -14.83 -10.44 3.54
C SER A 230 -13.84 -10.89 4.61
N ALA A 231 -12.55 -11.01 4.28
CA ALA A 231 -11.51 -11.41 5.22
C ALA A 231 -11.39 -10.45 6.42
N ASN A 232 -11.65 -9.14 6.20
CA ASN A 232 -11.60 -8.10 7.23
C ASN A 232 -12.99 -7.78 7.81
N GLN A 233 -14.03 -8.54 7.41
CA GLN A 233 -15.43 -8.32 7.79
C GLN A 233 -15.94 -6.90 7.48
N SER A 234 -15.39 -6.27 6.45
CA SER A 234 -15.72 -4.93 5.98
C SER A 234 -16.52 -4.90 4.68
N ALA A 235 -16.72 -6.06 4.05
CA ALA A 235 -17.67 -6.22 2.95
C ALA A 235 -19.12 -6.23 3.46
N SER A 236 -19.99 -5.57 2.74
CA SER A 236 -21.44 -5.50 3.00
C SER A 236 -22.22 -6.58 2.27
#